data_dc67057d41724a906c49f7f829e46341
#
_entry.id   dc67057d41724a906c49f7f829e46341
#
_cell.length_a   1.000
_cell.length_b   1.000
_cell.length_c   1.000
_cell.angle_alpha   90.00
_cell.angle_beta   90.00
_cell.angle_gamma   90.00
#
_symmetry.space_group_name_H-M   'P 1'
#
loop_
_entity.id
_entity.type
_entity.pdbx_description
1 polymer ?
#
loop_
_entity_poly.entity_id
_entity_poly.type
_entity_poly.pdbx_seq_one_letter_code
_entity_poly.pdbx_strand_id
1 'polypeptide(L)'
;MTAGSPLRAYGAVTAAYWAFMLTDGALRMLVLLHFNALGFSPVELAWLFLLYELAGIATNLAAGWLAARFGLAATLYGGLALQIGALVALAQLDPAWGIAASVAFVMAVQGVSGVAKDLAKMSSKSAVKLLAPEGALFGWVARLTGSKNAIKGLGFFIGAAMLALAGFEAAVWGMAAVLAAILVAVVLFLPEGLPGRMKGEEAWSGWRSRDGRINRLSLARLFLFGARDVWFVVGIPIYFQAVLSDGTAEGRREAFFLVGGFMALWIIAYGGVQALAPRILGAKGQPEAETVRLAVRWSGALVPIPLALALAAWLADGPAPWLTATLVAGLLLFGAVFAINSAVHSYLILAFGDAGRITRDVGFYYMANAAGRLAGTLLSGLSYQAGGLPLCLATAGAMACAAFVMARGLPGQRP
;
A
#
# COMPACT_ATOMS: atom_id res chain seq x y z
N MET A 1 -13.35 3.36 -35.39
CA MET A 1 -13.00 2.52 -34.22
C MET A 1 -14.30 2.00 -33.62
N THR A 2 -14.51 0.70 -33.58
CA THR A 2 -15.75 0.07 -33.07
C THR A 2 -15.91 0.34 -31.56
N ALA A 3 -17.11 0.65 -31.09
CA ALA A 3 -17.45 1.04 -29.71
C ALA A 3 -17.01 0.03 -28.61
N GLY A 4 -16.57 -1.15 -28.99
CA GLY A 4 -16.03 -2.15 -28.04
C GLY A 4 -14.54 -2.05 -27.74
N SER A 5 -13.79 -1.21 -28.43
CA SER A 5 -12.31 -1.13 -28.28
C SER A 5 -11.85 -0.48 -26.96
N PRO A 6 -12.42 0.65 -26.48
CA PRO A 6 -11.96 1.29 -25.22
C PRO A 6 -12.28 0.44 -23.98
N LEU A 7 -13.44 -0.23 -23.95
CA LEU A 7 -13.83 -1.09 -22.82
C LEU A 7 -12.95 -2.35 -22.73
N ARG A 8 -12.60 -2.95 -23.87
CA ARG A 8 -11.69 -4.10 -23.93
C ARG A 8 -10.28 -3.71 -23.47
N ALA A 9 -9.76 -2.56 -23.94
CA ALA A 9 -8.47 -2.05 -23.50
C ALA A 9 -8.44 -1.76 -21.99
N TYR A 10 -9.51 -1.15 -21.46
CA TYR A 10 -9.69 -0.93 -20.03
C TYR A 10 -9.69 -2.26 -19.25
N GLY A 11 -10.44 -3.24 -19.72
CA GLY A 11 -10.49 -4.57 -19.10
C GLY A 11 -9.14 -5.27 -19.07
N ALA A 12 -8.40 -5.26 -20.17
CA ALA A 12 -7.07 -5.87 -20.26
C ALA A 12 -6.04 -5.18 -19.34
N VAL A 13 -6.00 -3.84 -19.34
CA VAL A 13 -5.11 -3.07 -18.44
C VAL A 13 -5.48 -3.30 -16.98
N THR A 14 -6.76 -3.34 -16.66
CA THR A 14 -7.23 -3.58 -15.29
C THR A 14 -6.89 -4.99 -14.83
N ALA A 15 -7.09 -6.01 -15.67
CA ALA A 15 -6.74 -7.39 -15.37
C ALA A 15 -5.22 -7.56 -15.13
N ALA A 16 -4.39 -6.97 -15.99
CA ALA A 16 -2.93 -6.97 -15.82
C ALA A 16 -2.52 -6.30 -14.49
N TYR A 17 -3.14 -5.18 -14.16
CA TYR A 17 -2.89 -4.48 -12.90
C TYR A 17 -3.38 -5.28 -11.69
N TRP A 18 -4.51 -5.96 -11.78
CA TRP A 18 -4.99 -6.86 -10.73
C TRP A 18 -4.04 -8.03 -10.50
N ALA A 19 -3.58 -8.68 -11.56
CA ALA A 19 -2.61 -9.76 -11.45
C ALA A 19 -1.31 -9.27 -10.80
N PHE A 20 -0.82 -8.09 -11.20
CA PHE A 20 0.32 -7.46 -10.56
C PHE A 20 0.07 -7.23 -9.07
N MET A 21 -1.06 -6.62 -8.70
CA MET A 21 -1.39 -6.29 -7.31
C MET A 21 -1.63 -7.53 -6.44
N LEU A 22 -2.13 -8.61 -7.04
CA LEU A 22 -2.27 -9.90 -6.36
C LEU A 22 -0.90 -10.45 -5.95
N THR A 23 0.03 -10.51 -6.91
CA THR A 23 1.39 -11.02 -6.66
C THR A 23 2.20 -10.09 -5.78
N ASP A 24 2.03 -8.76 -5.88
CA ASP A 24 2.65 -7.79 -4.96
C ASP A 24 2.19 -8.00 -3.49
N GLY A 25 0.90 -8.26 -3.30
CA GLY A 25 0.36 -8.61 -1.99
C GLY A 25 0.88 -9.95 -1.48
N ALA A 26 0.84 -10.97 -2.34
CA ALA A 26 1.31 -12.31 -2.01
C ALA A 26 2.79 -12.33 -1.64
N LEU A 27 3.63 -11.68 -2.45
CA LEU A 27 5.06 -11.58 -2.20
C LEU A 27 5.38 -10.92 -0.86
N ARG A 28 4.67 -9.84 -0.51
CA ARG A 28 4.88 -9.14 0.77
C ARG A 28 4.63 -10.05 1.97
N MET A 29 3.53 -10.79 1.95
CA MET A 29 3.18 -11.69 3.06
C MET A 29 4.09 -12.93 3.08
N LEU A 30 4.38 -13.50 1.92
CA LEU A 30 5.29 -14.62 1.75
C LEU A 30 6.69 -14.31 2.35
N VAL A 31 7.27 -13.17 1.96
CA VAL A 31 8.59 -12.73 2.46
C VAL A 31 8.55 -12.51 3.97
N LEU A 32 7.56 -11.77 4.47
CA LEU A 32 7.46 -11.47 5.90
C LEU A 32 7.38 -12.74 6.76
N LEU A 33 6.43 -13.64 6.44
CA LEU A 33 6.18 -14.83 7.23
C LEU A 33 7.30 -15.85 7.12
N HIS A 34 7.91 -16.00 5.92
CA HIS A 34 9.02 -16.90 5.71
C HIS A 34 10.25 -16.49 6.54
N PHE A 35 10.70 -15.24 6.42
CA PHE A 35 11.89 -14.78 7.12
C PHE A 35 11.66 -14.65 8.64
N ASN A 36 10.43 -14.34 9.07
CA ASN A 36 10.09 -14.42 10.49
C ASN A 36 10.18 -15.87 11.02
N ALA A 37 9.70 -16.85 10.26
CA ALA A 37 9.81 -18.26 10.62
C ALA A 37 11.26 -18.78 10.64
N LEU A 38 12.18 -18.13 9.91
CA LEU A 38 13.64 -18.38 9.96
C LEU A 38 14.34 -17.69 11.14
N GLY A 39 13.60 -16.93 11.96
CA GLY A 39 14.15 -16.28 13.17
C GLY A 39 14.76 -14.90 12.93
N PHE A 40 14.44 -14.25 11.81
CA PHE A 40 14.88 -12.85 11.57
C PHE A 40 14.22 -11.93 12.59
N SER A 41 15.02 -11.01 13.12
CA SER A 41 14.54 -10.01 14.06
C SER A 41 13.54 -9.04 13.43
N PRO A 42 12.66 -8.38 14.22
CA PRO A 42 11.71 -7.39 13.70
C PRO A 42 12.35 -6.27 12.89
N VAL A 43 13.55 -5.84 13.25
CA VAL A 43 14.30 -4.81 12.50
C VAL A 43 14.80 -5.36 11.17
N GLU A 44 15.35 -6.56 11.14
CA GLU A 44 15.77 -7.21 9.88
C GLU A 44 14.60 -7.40 8.93
N LEU A 45 13.43 -7.81 9.45
CA LEU A 45 12.20 -7.90 8.65
C LEU A 45 11.75 -6.55 8.08
N ALA A 46 11.89 -5.45 8.83
CA ALA A 46 11.62 -4.11 8.33
C ALA A 46 12.59 -3.70 7.21
N TRP A 47 13.88 -4.04 7.35
CA TRP A 47 14.89 -3.78 6.32
C TRP A 47 14.58 -4.46 4.99
N LEU A 48 13.98 -5.66 4.98
CA LEU A 48 13.61 -6.37 3.74
C LEU A 48 12.73 -5.50 2.81
N PHE A 49 11.94 -4.58 3.36
CA PHE A 49 11.02 -3.71 2.61
C PHE A 49 11.54 -2.29 2.39
N LEU A 50 12.72 -1.94 2.90
CA LEU A 50 13.25 -0.58 2.87
C LEU A 50 13.38 -0.05 1.43
N LEU A 51 14.08 -0.77 0.57
CA LEU A 51 14.30 -0.33 -0.81
C LEU A 51 13.01 -0.36 -1.64
N TYR A 52 12.05 -1.22 -1.31
CA TYR A 52 10.72 -1.21 -1.93
C TYR A 52 9.98 0.10 -1.69
N GLU A 53 10.01 0.64 -0.48
CA GLU A 53 9.36 1.91 -0.16
C GLU A 53 10.17 3.11 -0.67
N LEU A 54 11.51 3.05 -0.63
CA LEU A 54 12.39 4.07 -1.25
C LEU A 54 12.18 4.15 -2.76
N ALA A 55 12.11 3.01 -3.45
CA ALA A 55 11.77 2.96 -4.86
C ALA A 55 10.42 3.63 -5.13
N GLY A 56 9.42 3.39 -4.25
CA GLY A 56 8.13 4.06 -4.34
C GLY A 56 8.21 5.58 -4.25
N ILE A 57 9.10 6.14 -3.43
CA ILE A 57 9.33 7.59 -3.36
C ILE A 57 9.91 8.10 -4.68
N ALA A 58 10.99 7.49 -5.15
CA ALA A 58 11.69 7.91 -6.36
C ALA A 58 10.82 7.76 -7.62
N THR A 59 10.15 6.62 -7.77
CA THR A 59 9.33 6.35 -8.95
C THR A 59 8.05 7.18 -9.00
N ASN A 60 7.42 7.53 -7.86
CA ASN A 60 6.27 8.44 -7.87
C ASN A 60 6.66 9.86 -8.34
N LEU A 61 7.90 10.30 -8.10
CA LEU A 61 8.42 11.57 -8.64
C LEU A 61 8.72 11.48 -10.14
N ALA A 62 9.30 10.35 -10.59
CA ALA A 62 9.70 10.16 -12.00
C ALA A 62 8.54 9.69 -12.89
N ALA A 63 7.42 9.34 -12.29
CA ALA A 63 6.31 8.61 -12.90
C ALA A 63 5.74 9.29 -14.16
N GLY A 64 5.49 10.59 -14.11
CA GLY A 64 4.97 11.36 -15.24
C GLY A 64 5.95 11.37 -16.41
N TRP A 65 7.23 11.59 -16.13
CA TRP A 65 8.29 11.59 -17.12
C TRP A 65 8.46 10.23 -17.81
N LEU A 66 8.43 9.14 -17.05
CA LEU A 66 8.55 7.77 -17.58
C LEU A 66 7.41 7.43 -18.55
N ALA A 67 6.15 7.76 -18.20
CA ALA A 67 5.00 7.53 -19.08
C ALA A 67 5.06 8.38 -20.34
N ALA A 68 5.46 9.64 -20.20
CA ALA A 68 5.61 10.52 -21.35
C ALA A 68 6.69 10.04 -22.33
N ARG A 69 7.80 9.51 -21.80
CA ARG A 69 8.95 9.08 -22.60
C ARG A 69 8.74 7.73 -23.27
N PHE A 70 8.21 6.74 -22.56
CA PHE A 70 8.15 5.35 -23.02
C PHE A 70 6.75 4.92 -23.49
N GLY A 71 5.72 5.67 -23.14
CA GLY A 71 4.34 5.30 -23.42
C GLY A 71 3.74 4.33 -22.39
N LEU A 72 2.41 4.25 -22.35
CA LEU A 72 1.69 3.51 -21.31
C LEU A 72 1.82 1.99 -21.45
N ALA A 73 1.79 1.46 -22.67
CA ALA A 73 1.95 0.02 -22.90
C ALA A 73 3.34 -0.45 -22.49
N ALA A 74 4.40 0.24 -22.93
CA ALA A 74 5.78 -0.12 -22.59
C ALA A 74 6.05 -0.04 -21.08
N THR A 75 5.49 0.94 -20.37
CA THR A 75 5.62 1.01 -18.91
C THR A 75 4.86 -0.09 -18.19
N LEU A 76 3.71 -0.54 -18.70
CA LEU A 76 2.98 -1.69 -18.16
C LEU A 76 3.77 -3.00 -18.35
N TYR A 77 4.24 -3.25 -19.58
CA TYR A 77 5.05 -4.43 -19.89
C TYR A 77 6.35 -4.45 -19.10
N GLY A 78 7.03 -3.30 -19.04
CA GLY A 78 8.25 -3.13 -18.23
C GLY A 78 8.01 -3.39 -16.74
N GLY A 79 6.90 -2.93 -16.19
CA GLY A 79 6.50 -3.21 -14.81
C GLY A 79 6.29 -4.71 -14.56
N LEU A 80 5.54 -5.40 -15.44
CA LEU A 80 5.33 -6.84 -15.35
C LEU A 80 6.65 -7.62 -15.50
N ALA A 81 7.47 -7.28 -16.50
CA ALA A 81 8.77 -7.93 -16.74
C ALA A 81 9.73 -7.75 -15.56
N LEU A 82 9.82 -6.54 -14.99
CA LEU A 82 10.65 -6.28 -13.82
C LEU A 82 10.18 -7.08 -12.60
N GLN A 83 8.87 -7.22 -12.39
CA GLN A 83 8.33 -8.03 -11.29
C GLN A 83 8.65 -9.52 -11.50
N ILE A 84 8.53 -10.03 -12.72
CA ILE A 84 8.92 -11.41 -13.04
C ILE A 84 10.43 -11.59 -12.77
N GLY A 85 11.28 -10.69 -13.24
CA GLY A 85 12.71 -10.70 -12.97
C GLY A 85 13.04 -10.67 -11.48
N ALA A 86 12.34 -9.86 -10.71
CA ALA A 86 12.47 -9.80 -9.25
C ALA A 86 12.10 -11.14 -8.59
N LEU A 87 11.01 -11.78 -9.02
CA LEU A 87 10.61 -13.09 -8.50
C LEU A 87 11.61 -14.18 -8.88
N VAL A 88 12.05 -14.21 -10.13
CA VAL A 88 13.08 -15.16 -10.58
C VAL A 88 14.39 -14.98 -9.81
N ALA A 89 14.81 -13.73 -9.58
CA ALA A 89 15.97 -13.44 -8.74
C ALA A 89 15.75 -13.94 -7.31
N LEU A 90 14.58 -13.67 -6.71
CA LEU A 90 14.26 -14.10 -5.35
C LEU A 90 14.28 -15.62 -5.19
N ALA A 91 13.90 -16.37 -6.23
CA ALA A 91 13.98 -17.83 -6.25
C ALA A 91 15.42 -18.38 -6.25
N GLN A 92 16.41 -17.53 -6.50
CA GLN A 92 17.84 -17.89 -6.42
C GLN A 92 18.44 -17.62 -5.04
N LEU A 93 17.63 -17.26 -4.04
CA LEU A 93 18.11 -17.06 -2.68
C LEU A 93 18.69 -18.37 -2.15
N ASP A 94 19.97 -18.36 -1.79
CA ASP A 94 20.64 -19.52 -1.22
C ASP A 94 20.35 -19.61 0.29
N PRO A 95 19.74 -20.71 0.74
CA PRO A 95 19.47 -20.93 2.16
C PRO A 95 20.73 -20.97 3.04
N ALA A 96 21.91 -21.20 2.44
CA ALA A 96 23.18 -21.21 3.15
C ALA A 96 23.74 -19.81 3.44
N TRP A 97 23.15 -18.77 2.87
CA TRP A 97 23.61 -17.41 3.13
C TRP A 97 23.30 -16.97 4.56
N GLY A 98 24.25 -16.24 5.16
CA GLY A 98 24.02 -15.60 6.46
C GLY A 98 22.95 -14.49 6.38
N ILE A 99 22.40 -14.12 7.53
CA ILE A 99 21.30 -13.15 7.65
C ILE A 99 21.59 -11.85 6.90
N ALA A 100 22.79 -11.26 7.08
CA ALA A 100 23.14 -9.99 6.43
C ALA A 100 23.12 -10.07 4.89
N ALA A 101 23.61 -11.15 4.31
CA ALA A 101 23.59 -11.37 2.86
C ALA A 101 22.16 -11.57 2.36
N SER A 102 21.37 -12.38 3.05
CA SER A 102 19.96 -12.61 2.73
C SER A 102 19.15 -11.31 2.79
N VAL A 103 19.33 -10.49 3.85
CA VAL A 103 18.67 -9.18 3.98
C VAL A 103 19.04 -8.27 2.83
N ALA A 104 20.34 -8.13 2.51
CA ALA A 104 20.80 -7.25 1.44
C ALA A 104 20.25 -7.69 0.06
N PHE A 105 20.25 -8.98 -0.22
CA PHE A 105 19.74 -9.53 -1.46
C PHE A 105 18.22 -9.33 -1.60
N VAL A 106 17.45 -9.74 -0.60
CA VAL A 106 15.99 -9.59 -0.60
C VAL A 106 15.59 -8.12 -0.66
N MET A 107 16.29 -7.25 0.07
CA MET A 107 16.07 -5.81 0.03
C MET A 107 16.28 -5.25 -1.38
N ALA A 108 17.34 -5.67 -2.10
CA ALA A 108 17.61 -5.25 -3.48
C ALA A 108 16.50 -5.74 -4.44
N VAL A 109 16.12 -7.01 -4.34
CA VAL A 109 15.03 -7.60 -5.14
C VAL A 109 13.70 -6.89 -4.86
N GLN A 110 13.39 -6.61 -3.61
CA GLN A 110 12.20 -5.85 -3.22
C GLN A 110 12.25 -4.41 -3.75
N GLY A 111 13.43 -3.81 -3.86
CA GLY A 111 13.62 -2.50 -4.51
C GLY A 111 13.18 -2.53 -5.98
N VAL A 112 13.61 -3.54 -6.74
CA VAL A 112 13.18 -3.77 -8.13
C VAL A 112 11.65 -3.97 -8.20
N SER A 113 11.08 -4.77 -7.30
CA SER A 113 9.63 -4.97 -7.19
C SER A 113 8.88 -3.67 -6.89
N GLY A 114 9.45 -2.76 -6.07
CA GLY A 114 8.91 -1.44 -5.81
C GLY A 114 8.83 -0.56 -7.06
N VAL A 115 9.90 -0.54 -7.87
CA VAL A 115 9.90 0.14 -9.19
C VAL A 115 8.84 -0.45 -10.11
N ALA A 116 8.81 -1.78 -10.24
CA ALA A 116 7.85 -2.52 -11.06
C ALA A 116 6.40 -2.16 -10.71
N LYS A 117 6.08 -2.12 -9.41
CA LYS A 117 4.75 -1.74 -8.91
C LYS A 117 4.34 -0.34 -9.37
N ASP A 118 5.23 0.62 -9.24
CA ASP A 118 4.85 2.00 -9.55
C ASP A 118 4.75 2.24 -11.06
N LEU A 119 5.54 1.55 -11.89
CA LEU A 119 5.36 1.52 -13.35
C LEU A 119 3.99 0.96 -13.74
N ALA A 120 3.61 -0.21 -13.24
CA ALA A 120 2.32 -0.84 -13.51
C ALA A 120 1.14 0.02 -13.01
N LYS A 121 1.24 0.56 -11.80
CA LYS A 121 0.23 1.46 -11.21
C LYS A 121 0.00 2.70 -12.05
N MET A 122 1.08 3.31 -12.51
CA MET A 122 1.03 4.55 -13.25
C MET A 122 0.45 4.35 -14.64
N SER A 123 0.95 3.35 -15.36
CA SER A 123 0.41 2.99 -16.66
C SER A 123 -1.10 2.74 -16.59
N SER A 124 -1.54 1.93 -15.62
CA SER A 124 -2.95 1.57 -15.47
C SER A 124 -3.84 2.76 -15.13
N LYS A 125 -3.41 3.65 -14.22
CA LYS A 125 -4.19 4.86 -13.89
C LYS A 125 -4.27 5.84 -15.04
N SER A 126 -3.17 6.03 -15.76
CA SER A 126 -3.14 6.93 -16.93
C SER A 126 -3.95 6.37 -18.09
N ALA A 127 -3.89 5.04 -18.33
CA ALA A 127 -4.70 4.39 -19.34
C ALA A 127 -6.21 4.58 -19.06
N VAL A 128 -6.64 4.39 -17.81
CA VAL A 128 -8.04 4.62 -17.41
C VAL A 128 -8.47 6.06 -17.66
N LYS A 129 -7.62 7.04 -17.30
CA LYS A 129 -7.93 8.46 -17.56
C LYS A 129 -8.16 8.77 -19.04
N LEU A 130 -7.43 8.09 -19.92
CA LEU A 130 -7.51 8.31 -21.37
C LEU A 130 -8.60 7.49 -22.08
N LEU A 131 -8.97 6.36 -21.48
CA LEU A 131 -9.99 5.44 -22.04
C LEU A 131 -11.41 5.69 -21.53
N ALA A 132 -11.55 6.39 -20.39
CA ALA A 132 -12.84 6.64 -19.79
C ALA A 132 -13.66 7.62 -20.65
N PRO A 133 -14.96 7.31 -20.91
CA PRO A 133 -15.87 8.23 -21.57
C PRO A 133 -16.00 9.55 -20.78
N GLU A 134 -16.40 10.62 -21.47
CA GLU A 134 -16.68 11.92 -20.83
C GLU A 134 -17.74 11.72 -19.69
N GLY A 135 -17.47 12.34 -18.55
CA GLY A 135 -18.32 12.22 -17.35
C GLY A 135 -18.18 10.91 -16.54
N ALA A 136 -17.57 9.84 -17.11
CA ALA A 136 -17.44 8.54 -16.45
C ALA A 136 -16.10 8.35 -15.70
N LEU A 137 -15.12 9.24 -15.89
CA LEU A 137 -13.75 9.12 -15.38
C LEU A 137 -13.71 8.83 -13.87
N PHE A 138 -14.49 9.55 -13.07
CA PHE A 138 -14.51 9.38 -11.61
C PHE A 138 -14.93 7.95 -11.21
N GLY A 139 -15.98 7.42 -11.85
CA GLY A 139 -16.47 6.05 -11.60
C GLY A 139 -15.44 4.99 -11.99
N TRP A 140 -14.74 5.17 -13.11
CA TRP A 140 -13.73 4.22 -13.59
C TRP A 140 -12.49 4.22 -12.69
N VAL A 141 -11.99 5.39 -12.30
CA VAL A 141 -10.86 5.52 -11.35
C VAL A 141 -11.22 4.95 -9.98
N ALA A 142 -12.44 5.20 -9.49
CA ALA A 142 -12.91 4.65 -8.22
C ALA A 142 -12.99 3.12 -8.24
N ARG A 143 -13.51 2.53 -9.32
CA ARG A 143 -13.56 1.06 -9.51
C ARG A 143 -12.15 0.47 -9.58
N LEU A 144 -11.23 1.06 -10.34
CA LEU A 144 -9.84 0.61 -10.41
C LEU A 144 -9.16 0.66 -9.04
N THR A 145 -9.36 1.76 -8.30
CA THR A 145 -8.72 1.94 -6.99
C THR A 145 -9.31 1.05 -5.91
N GLY A 146 -10.63 0.90 -5.89
CA GLY A 146 -11.33 0.03 -4.93
C GLY A 146 -11.02 -1.45 -5.15
N SER A 147 -11.14 -1.91 -6.40
CA SER A 147 -10.85 -3.30 -6.77
C SER A 147 -9.38 -3.67 -6.51
N LYS A 148 -8.44 -2.76 -6.76
CA LYS A 148 -7.02 -2.95 -6.46
C LYS A 148 -6.78 -3.32 -4.99
N ASN A 149 -7.45 -2.65 -4.05
CA ASN A 149 -7.25 -2.92 -2.62
C ASN A 149 -7.80 -4.30 -2.24
N ALA A 150 -8.96 -4.68 -2.77
CA ALA A 150 -9.53 -6.01 -2.55
C ALA A 150 -8.61 -7.11 -3.12
N ILE A 151 -8.12 -6.95 -4.34
CA ILE A 151 -7.19 -7.90 -4.98
C ILE A 151 -5.87 -8.00 -4.22
N LYS A 152 -5.32 -6.87 -3.75
CA LYS A 152 -4.10 -6.87 -2.92
C LYS A 152 -4.33 -7.58 -1.58
N GLY A 153 -5.49 -7.37 -0.96
CA GLY A 153 -5.88 -8.10 0.26
C GLY A 153 -5.95 -9.61 0.03
N LEU A 154 -6.61 -10.04 -1.06
CA LEU A 154 -6.63 -11.44 -1.46
C LEU A 154 -5.22 -11.98 -1.69
N GLY A 155 -4.31 -11.17 -2.27
CA GLY A 155 -2.90 -11.51 -2.43
C GLY A 155 -2.23 -11.85 -1.09
N PHE A 156 -2.48 -11.11 -0.03
CA PHE A 156 -1.92 -11.41 1.29
C PHE A 156 -2.30 -12.80 1.78
N PHE A 157 -3.58 -13.18 1.65
CA PHE A 157 -4.03 -14.51 1.99
C PHE A 157 -3.38 -15.58 1.10
N ILE A 158 -3.35 -15.37 -0.21
CA ILE A 158 -2.75 -16.31 -1.16
C ILE A 158 -1.27 -16.49 -0.89
N GLY A 159 -0.51 -15.43 -0.59
CA GLY A 159 0.91 -15.54 -0.25
C GLY A 159 1.16 -16.37 1.00
N ALA A 160 0.37 -16.16 2.04
CA ALA A 160 0.43 -16.98 3.26
C ALA A 160 0.03 -18.45 3.00
N ALA A 161 -1.04 -18.68 2.22
CA ALA A 161 -1.48 -20.01 1.84
C ALA A 161 -0.45 -20.76 0.99
N MET A 162 0.15 -20.08 0.01
CA MET A 162 1.22 -20.67 -0.82
C MET A 162 2.42 -21.05 0.04
N LEU A 163 2.83 -20.19 1.00
CA LEU A 163 3.89 -20.53 1.94
C LEU A 163 3.55 -21.76 2.78
N ALA A 164 2.33 -21.83 3.28
CA ALA A 164 1.86 -22.94 4.11
C ALA A 164 1.78 -24.28 3.35
N LEU A 165 1.38 -24.26 2.07
CA LEU A 165 1.09 -25.46 1.29
C LEU A 165 2.24 -25.92 0.41
N ALA A 166 2.96 -24.97 -0.21
CA ALA A 166 3.99 -25.26 -1.22
C ALA A 166 5.41 -24.85 -0.79
N GLY A 167 5.53 -24.05 0.26
CA GLY A 167 6.82 -23.50 0.70
C GLY A 167 7.22 -22.25 -0.10
N PHE A 168 8.36 -21.67 0.27
CA PHE A 168 8.81 -20.37 -0.24
C PHE A 168 9.17 -20.41 -1.73
N GLU A 169 10.05 -21.33 -2.11
CA GLU A 169 10.60 -21.42 -3.48
C GLU A 169 9.50 -21.71 -4.51
N ALA A 170 8.67 -22.73 -4.27
CA ALA A 170 7.58 -23.09 -5.17
C ALA A 170 6.54 -21.96 -5.29
N ALA A 171 6.27 -21.23 -4.20
CA ALA A 171 5.40 -20.07 -4.21
C ALA A 171 5.95 -18.94 -5.10
N VAL A 172 7.25 -18.65 -5.00
CA VAL A 172 7.92 -17.61 -5.80
C VAL A 172 7.91 -17.97 -7.28
N TRP A 173 8.26 -19.21 -7.64
CA TRP A 173 8.19 -19.69 -9.02
C TRP A 173 6.77 -19.70 -9.58
N GLY A 174 5.79 -20.11 -8.77
CA GLY A 174 4.37 -20.06 -9.16
C GLY A 174 3.89 -18.65 -9.48
N MET A 175 4.25 -17.67 -8.66
CA MET A 175 3.94 -16.25 -8.92
C MET A 175 4.62 -15.74 -10.20
N ALA A 176 5.89 -16.10 -10.42
CA ALA A 176 6.62 -15.72 -11.63
C ALA A 176 5.97 -16.31 -12.90
N ALA A 177 5.59 -17.58 -12.85
CA ALA A 177 4.92 -18.26 -13.97
C ALA A 177 3.56 -17.64 -14.30
N VAL A 178 2.74 -17.33 -13.29
CA VAL A 178 1.44 -16.66 -13.47
C VAL A 178 1.62 -15.29 -14.09
N LEU A 179 2.57 -14.48 -13.59
CA LEU A 179 2.82 -13.16 -14.19
C LEU A 179 3.41 -13.24 -15.60
N ALA A 180 4.24 -14.24 -15.90
CA ALA A 180 4.75 -14.45 -17.25
C ALA A 180 3.61 -14.80 -18.22
N ALA A 181 2.69 -15.69 -17.83
CA ALA A 181 1.50 -16.00 -18.63
C ALA A 181 0.61 -14.74 -18.85
N ILE A 182 0.43 -13.93 -17.82
CA ILE A 182 -0.31 -12.65 -17.92
C ILE A 182 0.42 -11.68 -18.85
N LEU A 183 1.73 -11.53 -18.75
CA LEU A 183 2.51 -10.66 -19.64
C LEU A 183 2.35 -11.10 -21.09
N VAL A 184 2.49 -12.40 -21.38
CA VAL A 184 2.28 -12.94 -22.72
C VAL A 184 0.86 -12.66 -23.21
N ALA A 185 -0.16 -12.92 -22.39
CA ALA A 185 -1.54 -12.64 -22.74
C ALA A 185 -1.77 -11.16 -23.02
N VAL A 186 -1.21 -10.26 -22.20
CA VAL A 186 -1.37 -8.81 -22.40
C VAL A 186 -0.65 -8.35 -23.67
N VAL A 187 0.54 -8.86 -23.96
CA VAL A 187 1.29 -8.53 -25.20
C VAL A 187 0.53 -8.99 -26.45
N LEU A 188 -0.08 -10.19 -26.40
CA LEU A 188 -0.79 -10.76 -27.56
C LEU A 188 -2.18 -10.19 -27.77
N PHE A 189 -2.90 -9.86 -26.68
CA PHE A 189 -4.34 -9.54 -26.73
C PHE A 189 -4.68 -8.10 -26.33
N LEU A 190 -3.70 -7.27 -25.95
CA LEU A 190 -3.99 -5.87 -25.65
C LEU A 190 -4.38 -5.16 -26.95
N PRO A 191 -5.61 -4.60 -27.03
CA PRO A 191 -6.04 -3.90 -28.23
C PRO A 191 -5.09 -2.75 -28.61
N GLU A 192 -4.81 -2.59 -29.88
CA GLU A 192 -4.14 -1.40 -30.39
C GLU A 192 -4.94 -0.16 -30.01
N GLY A 193 -4.31 0.82 -29.37
CA GLY A 193 -5.00 2.08 -29.01
C GLY A 193 -4.69 2.60 -27.61
N LEU A 194 -3.80 1.94 -26.83
CA LEU A 194 -3.22 2.64 -25.69
C LEU A 194 -2.37 3.80 -26.23
N PRO A 195 -2.59 5.02 -25.73
CA PRO A 195 -1.80 6.15 -26.17
C PRO A 195 -0.32 5.84 -26.03
N GLY A 196 0.41 6.07 -27.13
CA GLY A 196 1.85 6.04 -27.15
C GLY A 196 2.43 7.14 -26.24
N ARG A 197 3.53 7.72 -26.65
CA ARG A 197 4.19 8.82 -25.91
C ARG A 197 3.21 9.97 -25.69
N MET A 198 3.00 10.32 -24.43
CA MET A 198 2.27 11.54 -24.06
C MET A 198 3.20 12.73 -24.27
N LYS A 199 2.69 13.88 -24.75
CA LYS A 199 3.46 15.14 -24.74
C LYS A 199 3.86 15.43 -23.30
N GLY A 200 5.19 15.55 -23.06
CA GLY A 200 5.75 15.67 -21.74
C GLY A 200 5.21 16.89 -21.00
N GLU A 201 4.75 16.66 -19.78
CA GLU A 201 4.73 17.71 -18.79
C GLU A 201 6.18 18.06 -18.43
N GLU A 202 6.44 19.34 -18.20
CA GLU A 202 7.76 19.89 -17.92
C GLU A 202 8.50 19.08 -16.83
N ALA A 203 9.80 18.91 -17.07
CA ALA A 203 10.72 18.26 -16.18
C ALA A 203 10.63 18.83 -14.76
N TRP A 204 10.84 17.95 -13.81
CA TRP A 204 10.93 18.16 -12.37
C TRP A 204 11.36 19.59 -11.95
N SER A 205 10.45 20.33 -11.33
CA SER A 205 10.72 21.66 -10.74
C SER A 205 10.48 21.65 -9.22
N GLY A 206 11.29 20.89 -8.48
CA GLY A 206 11.39 21.00 -7.03
C GLY A 206 10.61 19.94 -6.21
N TRP A 207 11.06 19.72 -4.98
CA TRP A 207 10.62 18.72 -4.02
C TRP A 207 9.51 19.21 -3.04
N ARG A 208 8.93 20.39 -3.30
CA ARG A 208 7.83 21.00 -2.50
C ARG A 208 6.80 21.64 -3.41
N SER A 209 5.52 21.57 -3.03
CA SER A 209 4.50 22.41 -3.64
C SER A 209 4.71 23.89 -3.24
N ARG A 210 4.32 24.81 -4.11
CA ARG A 210 4.29 26.25 -3.78
C ARG A 210 3.10 26.60 -2.89
N ASP A 211 2.07 25.75 -2.81
CA ASP A 211 0.91 25.92 -1.92
C ASP A 211 1.18 25.32 -0.54
N GLY A 212 1.14 26.17 0.49
CA GLY A 212 1.32 25.76 1.88
C GLY A 212 0.24 24.79 2.39
N ARG A 213 -0.99 24.82 1.83
CA ARG A 213 -2.07 23.89 2.13
C ARG A 213 -1.70 22.48 1.71
N ILE A 214 -1.17 22.33 0.50
CA ILE A 214 -0.74 21.05 -0.08
C ILE A 214 0.44 20.49 0.71
N ASN A 215 1.43 21.31 1.07
CA ASN A 215 2.55 20.87 1.89
C ASN A 215 2.09 20.33 3.25
N ARG A 216 1.17 21.03 3.90
CA ARG A 216 0.62 20.63 5.21
C ARG A 216 -0.25 19.38 5.14
N LEU A 217 -1.10 19.27 4.11
CA LEU A 217 -1.88 18.06 3.82
C LEU A 217 -0.98 16.86 3.53
N SER A 218 0.12 17.07 2.79
CA SER A 218 1.11 16.04 2.50
C SER A 218 1.84 15.55 3.75
N LEU A 219 2.19 16.45 4.68
CA LEU A 219 2.74 16.07 5.98
C LEU A 219 1.72 15.30 6.83
N ALA A 220 0.46 15.75 6.89
CA ALA A 220 -0.60 15.00 7.55
C ALA A 220 -0.75 13.59 6.95
N ARG A 221 -0.66 13.48 5.62
CA ARG A 221 -0.70 12.19 4.90
C ARG A 221 0.48 11.28 5.23
N LEU A 222 1.69 11.84 5.33
CA LEU A 222 2.88 11.12 5.73
C LEU A 222 2.66 10.43 7.07
N PHE A 223 2.28 11.20 8.09
CA PHE A 223 2.05 10.69 9.43
C PHE A 223 0.85 9.72 9.51
N LEU A 224 -0.22 10.00 8.78
CA LEU A 224 -1.40 9.13 8.72
C LEU A 224 -1.05 7.72 8.19
N PHE A 225 -0.28 7.65 7.11
CA PHE A 225 0.13 6.37 6.54
C PHE A 225 1.22 5.70 7.37
N GLY A 226 2.11 6.49 7.99
CA GLY A 226 3.06 5.98 8.96
C GLY A 226 2.35 5.32 10.15
N ALA A 227 1.32 5.95 10.72
CA ALA A 227 0.55 5.39 11.84
C ALA A 227 -0.04 4.00 11.53
N ARG A 228 -0.49 3.78 10.29
CA ARG A 228 -0.95 2.45 9.85
C ARG A 228 0.21 1.46 9.74
N ASP A 229 1.28 1.84 9.02
CA ASP A 229 2.33 0.90 8.65
C ASP A 229 3.22 0.51 9.84
N VAL A 230 3.26 1.31 10.91
CA VAL A 230 3.96 0.96 12.16
C VAL A 230 3.45 -0.37 12.74
N TRP A 231 2.18 -0.63 12.80
CA TRP A 231 1.67 -1.89 13.33
C TRP A 231 1.40 -2.94 12.23
N PHE A 232 1.07 -2.47 11.02
CA PHE A 232 0.57 -3.31 9.93
C PHE A 232 1.66 -4.14 9.24
N VAL A 233 2.88 -3.58 9.07
CA VAL A 233 3.89 -4.20 8.19
C VAL A 233 4.62 -5.33 8.88
N VAL A 234 5.05 -5.15 10.13
CA VAL A 234 5.87 -6.09 10.88
C VAL A 234 5.21 -6.47 12.21
N GLY A 235 4.80 -5.49 13.01
CA GLY A 235 4.39 -5.68 14.40
C GLY A 235 3.24 -6.69 14.58
N ILE A 236 2.09 -6.46 13.96
CA ILE A 236 0.91 -7.35 14.12
C ILE A 236 1.11 -8.71 13.45
N PRO A 237 1.66 -8.85 12.24
CA PRO A 237 1.94 -10.16 11.68
C PRO A 237 2.84 -11.03 12.57
N ILE A 238 3.93 -10.47 13.11
CA ILE A 238 4.83 -11.20 14.03
C ILE A 238 4.10 -11.61 15.31
N TYR A 239 3.38 -10.65 15.91
CA TYR A 239 2.64 -10.92 17.15
C TYR A 239 1.63 -12.04 16.94
N PHE A 240 0.80 -11.97 15.91
CA PHE A 240 -0.18 -13.03 15.64
C PHE A 240 0.48 -14.35 15.28
N GLN A 241 1.58 -14.36 14.54
CA GLN A 241 2.31 -15.60 14.26
C GLN A 241 2.84 -16.24 15.55
N ALA A 242 3.37 -15.44 16.47
CA ALA A 242 3.87 -15.94 17.75
C ALA A 242 2.75 -16.48 18.67
N VAL A 243 1.57 -15.84 18.66
CA VAL A 243 0.45 -16.21 19.54
C VAL A 243 -0.37 -17.36 18.97
N LEU A 244 -0.48 -17.48 17.64
CA LEU A 244 -1.31 -18.47 16.97
C LEU A 244 -0.55 -19.77 16.63
N SER A 245 0.79 -19.77 16.73
CA SER A 245 1.60 -20.97 16.51
C SER A 245 1.96 -21.62 17.84
N ASP A 246 1.77 -22.93 17.91
CA ASP A 246 2.22 -23.77 19.04
C ASP A 246 3.69 -24.23 18.91
N GLY A 247 4.40 -23.74 17.89
CA GLY A 247 5.78 -24.13 17.58
C GLY A 247 5.92 -25.39 16.71
N THR A 248 4.85 -26.17 16.54
CA THR A 248 4.85 -27.32 15.62
C THR A 248 4.81 -26.88 14.17
N ALA A 249 5.14 -27.78 13.23
CA ALA A 249 5.02 -27.50 11.80
C ALA A 249 3.56 -27.23 11.39
N GLU A 250 2.61 -27.94 11.98
CA GLU A 250 1.18 -27.82 11.74
C GLU A 250 0.66 -26.49 12.31
N GLY A 251 0.97 -26.14 13.56
CA GLY A 251 0.58 -24.88 14.18
C GLY A 251 1.18 -23.67 13.46
N ARG A 252 2.40 -23.75 12.92
CA ARG A 252 2.96 -22.69 12.06
C ARG A 252 2.17 -22.52 10.76
N ARG A 253 1.75 -23.62 10.12
CA ARG A 253 0.90 -23.58 8.92
C ARG A 253 -0.44 -22.94 9.20
N GLU A 254 -1.09 -23.31 10.28
CA GLU A 254 -2.36 -22.73 10.71
C GLU A 254 -2.21 -21.22 10.99
N ALA A 255 -1.16 -20.82 11.72
CA ALA A 255 -0.86 -19.42 11.97
C ALA A 255 -0.67 -18.63 10.69
N PHE A 256 -0.02 -19.16 9.64
CA PHE A 256 0.11 -18.50 8.36
C PHE A 256 -1.26 -18.21 7.71
N PHE A 257 -2.17 -19.18 7.73
CA PHE A 257 -3.53 -18.98 7.20
C PHE A 257 -4.30 -17.92 7.99
N LEU A 258 -4.23 -17.94 9.32
CA LEU A 258 -4.95 -17.00 10.17
C LEU A 258 -4.41 -15.58 10.03
N VAL A 259 -3.08 -15.40 10.03
CA VAL A 259 -2.43 -14.11 9.84
C VAL A 259 -2.75 -13.56 8.45
N GLY A 260 -2.55 -14.37 7.41
CA GLY A 260 -2.87 -13.97 6.03
C GLY A 260 -4.34 -13.63 5.85
N GLY A 261 -5.25 -14.41 6.47
CA GLY A 261 -6.69 -14.18 6.47
C GLY A 261 -7.07 -12.86 7.14
N PHE A 262 -6.51 -12.57 8.32
CA PHE A 262 -6.73 -11.30 9.01
C PHE A 262 -6.24 -10.10 8.20
N MET A 263 -5.02 -10.18 7.65
CA MET A 263 -4.44 -9.10 6.86
C MET A 263 -5.23 -8.86 5.57
N ALA A 264 -5.71 -9.94 4.94
CA ALA A 264 -6.59 -9.87 3.77
C ALA A 264 -7.93 -9.20 4.12
N LEU A 265 -8.59 -9.68 5.17
CA LEU A 265 -9.86 -9.12 5.64
C LEU A 265 -9.73 -7.64 5.96
N TRP A 266 -8.66 -7.26 6.66
CA TRP A 266 -8.40 -5.87 7.01
C TRP A 266 -8.28 -4.97 5.78
N ILE A 267 -7.49 -5.36 4.78
CA ILE A 267 -7.30 -4.57 3.55
C ILE A 267 -8.59 -4.49 2.73
N ILE A 268 -9.36 -5.59 2.65
CA ILE A 268 -10.64 -5.64 1.92
C ILE A 268 -11.67 -4.74 2.63
N ALA A 269 -11.81 -4.87 3.94
CA ALA A 269 -12.71 -4.05 4.74
C ALA A 269 -12.37 -2.55 4.66
N TYR A 270 -11.07 -2.23 4.82
CA TYR A 270 -10.55 -0.88 4.61
C TYR A 270 -10.92 -0.34 3.22
N GLY A 271 -10.71 -1.12 2.17
CA GLY A 271 -11.05 -0.73 0.80
C GLY A 271 -12.55 -0.50 0.61
N GLY A 272 -13.39 -1.33 1.22
CA GLY A 272 -14.86 -1.19 1.22
C GLY A 272 -15.33 0.09 1.90
N VAL A 273 -14.84 0.34 3.11
CA VAL A 273 -15.16 1.58 3.85
C VAL A 273 -14.67 2.81 3.08
N GLN A 274 -13.48 2.76 2.49
CA GLN A 274 -12.94 3.86 1.68
C GLN A 274 -13.82 4.16 0.46
N ALA A 275 -14.34 3.13 -0.21
CA ALA A 275 -15.25 3.29 -1.34
C ALA A 275 -16.61 3.90 -0.93
N LEU A 276 -17.08 3.61 0.28
CA LEU A 276 -18.33 4.12 0.83
C LEU A 276 -18.17 5.50 1.51
N ALA A 277 -16.96 5.94 1.81
CA ALA A 277 -16.69 7.18 2.54
C ALA A 277 -17.41 8.42 1.97
N PRO A 278 -17.50 8.66 0.64
CA PRO A 278 -18.26 9.79 0.09
C PRO A 278 -19.75 9.77 0.45
N ARG A 279 -20.33 8.55 0.56
CA ARG A 279 -21.75 8.38 0.98
C ARG A 279 -21.90 8.59 2.48
N ILE A 280 -21.01 7.99 3.28
CA ILE A 280 -20.99 8.11 4.75
C ILE A 280 -20.88 9.58 5.18
N LEU A 281 -20.08 10.35 4.46
CA LEU A 281 -19.82 11.75 4.80
C LEU A 281 -20.79 12.74 4.18
N GLY A 282 -21.68 12.30 3.28
CA GLY A 282 -22.56 13.22 2.54
C GLY A 282 -21.77 14.22 1.67
N ALA A 283 -20.57 13.84 1.19
CA ALA A 283 -19.57 14.76 0.67
C ALA A 283 -19.89 15.45 -0.67
N LYS A 284 -21.05 15.16 -1.28
CA LYS A 284 -21.44 15.81 -2.54
C LYS A 284 -21.83 17.28 -2.28
N GLY A 285 -21.04 18.19 -2.86
CA GLY A 285 -21.33 19.63 -2.81
C GLY A 285 -20.97 20.33 -1.50
N GLN A 286 -20.23 19.67 -0.60
CA GLN A 286 -19.78 20.31 0.64
C GLN A 286 -18.72 21.38 0.38
N PRO A 287 -18.75 22.52 1.11
CA PRO A 287 -17.70 23.53 1.04
C PRO A 287 -16.32 22.95 1.45
N GLU A 288 -15.24 23.49 0.87
CA GLU A 288 -13.86 23.10 1.21
C GLU A 288 -13.59 23.16 2.72
N ALA A 289 -14.05 24.22 3.38
CA ALA A 289 -13.90 24.40 4.83
C ALA A 289 -14.54 23.28 5.67
N GLU A 290 -15.69 22.75 5.24
CA GLU A 290 -16.33 21.61 5.91
C GLU A 290 -15.51 20.33 5.71
N THR A 291 -15.00 20.11 4.52
CA THR A 291 -14.13 18.95 4.25
C THR A 291 -12.82 19.01 5.05
N VAL A 292 -12.26 20.20 5.26
CA VAL A 292 -11.11 20.40 6.18
C VAL A 292 -11.49 20.05 7.61
N ARG A 293 -12.66 20.48 8.10
CA ARG A 293 -13.16 20.10 9.44
C ARG A 293 -13.33 18.60 9.59
N LEU A 294 -13.83 17.91 8.55
CA LEU A 294 -13.93 16.46 8.54
C LEU A 294 -12.54 15.81 8.63
N ALA A 295 -11.54 16.29 7.87
CA ALA A 295 -10.17 15.76 7.96
C ALA A 295 -9.60 15.86 9.38
N VAL A 296 -9.84 16.99 10.07
CA VAL A 296 -9.41 17.19 11.46
C VAL A 296 -10.14 16.25 12.42
N ARG A 297 -11.48 16.16 12.32
CA ARG A 297 -12.29 15.28 13.19
C ARG A 297 -11.88 13.81 13.07
N TRP A 298 -11.75 13.30 11.84
CA TRP A 298 -11.40 11.90 11.60
C TRP A 298 -9.92 11.61 11.94
N SER A 299 -9.02 12.58 11.77
CA SER A 299 -7.63 12.44 12.27
C SER A 299 -7.59 12.39 13.80
N GLY A 300 -8.38 13.22 14.48
CA GLY A 300 -8.50 13.20 15.94
C GLY A 300 -9.12 11.90 16.47
N ALA A 301 -10.15 11.39 15.81
CA ALA A 301 -10.80 10.13 16.17
C ALA A 301 -9.88 8.91 16.02
N LEU A 302 -8.87 9.00 15.16
CA LEU A 302 -7.91 7.92 14.95
C LEU A 302 -6.94 7.76 16.12
N VAL A 303 -6.58 8.85 16.81
CA VAL A 303 -5.52 8.88 17.84
C VAL A 303 -5.78 7.94 19.02
N PRO A 304 -6.97 7.93 19.66
CA PRO A 304 -7.18 7.11 20.85
C PRO A 304 -7.15 5.60 20.57
N ILE A 305 -7.40 5.17 19.33
CA ILE A 305 -7.52 3.74 19.02
C ILE A 305 -6.20 2.99 19.25
N PRO A 306 -5.07 3.33 18.58
CA PRO A 306 -3.81 2.65 18.79
C PRO A 306 -3.26 2.87 20.22
N LEU A 307 -3.55 4.00 20.87
CA LEU A 307 -3.14 4.25 22.25
C LEU A 307 -3.89 3.34 23.24
N ALA A 308 -5.20 3.16 23.05
CA ALA A 308 -5.97 2.22 23.87
C ALA A 308 -5.52 0.77 23.67
N LEU A 309 -5.19 0.38 22.42
CA LEU A 309 -4.63 -0.93 22.13
C LEU A 309 -3.23 -1.11 22.72
N ALA A 310 -2.39 -0.06 22.72
CA ALA A 310 -1.08 -0.08 23.37
C ALA A 310 -1.21 -0.30 24.88
N LEU A 311 -2.16 0.41 25.52
CA LEU A 311 -2.45 0.24 26.93
C LEU A 311 -2.97 -1.18 27.23
N ALA A 312 -3.89 -1.70 26.43
CA ALA A 312 -4.39 -3.06 26.57
C ALA A 312 -3.26 -4.12 26.45
N ALA A 313 -2.37 -3.93 25.46
CA ALA A 313 -1.23 -4.82 25.28
C ALA A 313 -0.21 -4.73 26.42
N TRP A 314 -0.03 -3.54 26.99
CA TRP A 314 0.85 -3.34 28.16
C TRP A 314 0.26 -3.97 29.43
N LEU A 315 -1.06 -3.83 29.66
CA LEU A 315 -1.76 -4.40 30.81
C LEU A 315 -1.85 -5.93 30.76
N ALA A 316 -1.84 -6.52 29.56
CA ALA A 316 -1.92 -7.96 29.38
C ALA A 316 -0.62 -8.67 29.76
N ASP A 317 0.51 -7.97 29.76
CA ASP A 317 1.84 -8.51 30.08
C ASP A 317 2.16 -9.85 29.38
N GLY A 318 1.65 -10.00 28.15
CA GLY A 318 1.83 -11.18 27.32
C GLY A 318 0.61 -11.57 26.49
N PRO A 319 0.69 -12.71 25.78
CA PRO A 319 -0.40 -13.23 24.98
C PRO A 319 -1.62 -13.63 25.83
N ALA A 320 -2.79 -13.11 25.47
CA ALA A 320 -4.05 -13.46 26.11
C ALA A 320 -5.20 -13.48 25.08
N PRO A 321 -6.18 -14.41 25.20
CA PRO A 321 -7.31 -14.47 24.27
C PRO A 321 -8.11 -13.19 24.20
N TRP A 322 -8.34 -12.51 25.34
CA TRP A 322 -9.05 -11.23 25.38
C TRP A 322 -8.27 -10.13 24.64
N LEU A 323 -6.93 -10.13 24.76
CA LEU A 323 -6.09 -9.17 24.04
C LEU A 323 -6.17 -9.40 22.53
N THR A 324 -6.11 -10.65 22.08
CA THR A 324 -6.25 -10.99 20.65
C THR A 324 -7.59 -10.51 20.10
N ALA A 325 -8.69 -10.73 20.80
CA ALA A 325 -10.02 -10.24 20.40
C ALA A 325 -10.08 -8.70 20.37
N THR A 326 -9.51 -8.04 21.38
CA THR A 326 -9.43 -6.57 21.47
C THR A 326 -8.59 -6.00 20.33
N LEU A 327 -7.45 -6.62 19.99
CA LEU A 327 -6.62 -6.21 18.85
C LEU A 327 -7.38 -6.34 17.53
N VAL A 328 -8.02 -7.48 17.28
CA VAL A 328 -8.79 -7.69 16.04
C VAL A 328 -9.88 -6.61 15.90
N ALA A 329 -10.71 -6.42 16.95
CA ALA A 329 -11.78 -5.42 16.92
C ALA A 329 -11.25 -3.99 16.79
N GLY A 330 -10.24 -3.63 17.58
CA GLY A 330 -9.65 -2.30 17.58
C GLY A 330 -8.91 -1.96 16.28
N LEU A 331 -8.22 -2.93 15.67
CA LEU A 331 -7.54 -2.73 14.38
C LEU A 331 -8.53 -2.65 13.21
N LEU A 332 -9.66 -3.36 13.26
CA LEU A 332 -10.75 -3.17 12.28
C LEU A 332 -11.39 -1.78 12.43
N LEU A 333 -11.61 -1.32 13.66
CA LEU A 333 -12.07 0.06 13.93
C LEU A 333 -11.07 1.08 13.44
N PHE A 334 -9.76 0.90 13.71
CA PHE A 334 -8.70 1.73 13.17
C PHE A 334 -8.79 1.78 11.64
N GLY A 335 -8.96 0.63 10.99
CA GLY A 335 -9.10 0.51 9.54
C GLY A 335 -10.26 1.32 8.98
N ALA A 336 -11.41 1.29 9.64
CA ALA A 336 -12.60 2.05 9.23
C ALA A 336 -12.38 3.57 9.35
N VAL A 337 -11.88 4.04 10.50
CA VAL A 337 -11.59 5.47 10.74
C VAL A 337 -10.48 5.96 9.79
N PHE A 338 -9.42 5.17 9.62
CA PHE A 338 -8.33 5.45 8.70
C PHE A 338 -8.82 5.54 7.24
N ALA A 339 -9.70 4.62 6.82
CA ALA A 339 -10.26 4.60 5.47
C ALA A 339 -11.01 5.90 5.13
N ILE A 340 -11.87 6.34 6.04
CA ILE A 340 -12.63 7.58 5.89
C ILE A 340 -11.68 8.79 5.83
N ASN A 341 -10.72 8.89 6.76
CA ASN A 341 -9.75 9.97 6.78
C ASN A 341 -8.89 9.99 5.51
N SER A 342 -8.44 8.82 5.05
CA SER A 342 -7.70 8.67 3.81
C SER A 342 -8.50 9.13 2.58
N ALA A 343 -9.81 8.87 2.54
CA ALA A 343 -10.69 9.35 1.48
C ALA A 343 -10.83 10.87 1.50
N VAL A 344 -11.03 11.47 2.67
CA VAL A 344 -11.09 12.92 2.85
C VAL A 344 -9.81 13.61 2.38
N HIS A 345 -8.64 13.10 2.79
CA HIS A 345 -7.35 13.62 2.33
C HIS A 345 -7.18 13.52 0.80
N SER A 346 -7.67 12.42 0.21
CA SER A 346 -7.61 12.23 -1.26
C SER A 346 -8.56 13.16 -2.01
N TYR A 347 -9.63 13.63 -1.39
CA TYR A 347 -10.48 14.67 -1.94
C TYR A 347 -9.81 16.06 -1.81
N LEU A 348 -9.25 16.38 -0.64
CA LEU A 348 -8.64 17.68 -0.38
C LEU A 348 -7.46 17.99 -1.29
N ILE A 349 -6.62 17.01 -1.64
CA ILE A 349 -5.53 17.25 -2.59
C ILE A 349 -6.03 17.69 -3.97
N LEU A 350 -7.19 17.19 -4.39
CA LEU A 350 -7.81 17.60 -5.65
C LEU A 350 -8.49 18.98 -5.53
N ALA A 351 -9.09 19.28 -4.35
CA ALA A 351 -9.74 20.56 -4.08
C ALA A 351 -8.72 21.71 -3.94
N PHE A 352 -7.57 21.46 -3.33
CA PHE A 352 -6.50 22.46 -3.18
C PHE A 352 -5.67 22.66 -4.45
N GLY A 353 -5.66 21.65 -5.36
CA GLY A 353 -4.82 21.67 -6.55
C GLY A 353 -5.31 22.68 -7.60
N ASP A 354 -4.41 23.49 -8.12
CA ASP A 354 -4.64 24.36 -9.26
C ASP A 354 -4.60 23.53 -10.56
N ALA A 355 -5.54 23.74 -11.48
CA ALA A 355 -5.66 22.99 -12.74
C ALA A 355 -4.35 22.94 -13.56
N GLY A 356 -3.55 24.02 -13.52
CA GLY A 356 -2.26 24.08 -14.21
C GLY A 356 -1.11 23.34 -13.52
N ARG A 357 -1.30 22.85 -12.29
CA ARG A 357 -0.22 22.23 -11.48
C ARG A 357 -0.63 20.95 -10.78
N ILE A 358 -1.85 20.48 -10.99
CA ILE A 358 -2.47 19.38 -10.24
C ILE A 358 -1.63 18.10 -10.27
N THR A 359 -1.05 17.77 -11.41
CA THR A 359 -0.24 16.53 -11.57
C THR A 359 0.99 16.56 -10.65
N ARG A 360 1.65 17.71 -10.55
CA ARG A 360 2.83 17.90 -9.70
C ARG A 360 2.46 17.85 -8.22
N ASP A 361 1.39 18.53 -7.83
CA ASP A 361 0.93 18.60 -6.45
C ASP A 361 0.45 17.21 -5.95
N VAL A 362 -0.24 16.47 -6.81
CA VAL A 362 -0.62 15.08 -6.57
C VAL A 362 0.61 14.15 -6.49
N GLY A 363 1.62 14.37 -7.35
CA GLY A 363 2.89 13.65 -7.30
C GLY A 363 3.61 13.83 -5.95
N PHE A 364 3.74 15.07 -5.49
CA PHE A 364 4.30 15.41 -4.20
C PHE A 364 3.53 14.79 -3.03
N TYR A 365 2.21 14.86 -3.07
CA TYR A 365 1.34 14.22 -2.07
C TYR A 365 1.52 12.69 -2.01
N TYR A 366 1.67 12.02 -3.16
CA TYR A 366 1.93 10.57 -3.17
C TYR A 366 3.36 10.21 -2.76
N MET A 367 4.33 11.09 -3.02
CA MET A 367 5.68 10.96 -2.47
C MET A 367 5.67 10.99 -0.94
N ALA A 368 4.99 11.98 -0.35
CA ALA A 368 4.82 12.08 1.11
C ALA A 368 4.11 10.83 1.69
N ASN A 369 3.13 10.29 0.98
CA ASN A 369 2.48 9.02 1.34
C ASN A 369 3.47 7.84 1.35
N ALA A 370 4.36 7.75 0.36
CA ALA A 370 5.37 6.70 0.30
C ALA A 370 6.45 6.89 1.39
N ALA A 371 6.85 8.13 1.66
CA ALA A 371 7.76 8.45 2.76
C ALA A 371 7.17 8.09 4.14
N GLY A 372 5.86 8.32 4.34
CA GLY A 372 5.15 7.89 5.54
C GLY A 372 5.14 6.37 5.71
N ARG A 373 4.96 5.63 4.62
CA ARG A 373 5.02 4.16 4.63
C ARG A 373 6.42 3.65 4.95
N LEU A 374 7.45 4.27 4.37
CA LEU A 374 8.84 3.97 4.70
C LEU A 374 9.13 4.17 6.19
N ALA A 375 8.78 5.35 6.71
CA ALA A 375 8.95 5.67 8.14
C ALA A 375 8.17 4.67 9.02
N GLY A 376 6.91 4.38 8.67
CA GLY A 376 6.08 3.41 9.38
C GLY A 376 6.66 2.01 9.37
N THR A 377 7.19 1.55 8.24
CA THR A 377 7.84 0.22 8.13
C THR A 377 9.08 0.12 9.02
N LEU A 378 9.95 1.13 9.00
CA LEU A 378 11.14 1.15 9.87
C LEU A 378 10.77 1.23 11.35
N LEU A 379 9.85 2.13 11.70
CA LEU A 379 9.36 2.26 13.07
C LEU A 379 8.63 1.00 13.56
N SER A 380 8.00 0.23 12.66
CA SER A 380 7.37 -1.05 12.99
C SER A 380 8.39 -2.03 13.57
N GLY A 381 9.49 -2.26 12.84
CA GLY A 381 10.55 -3.15 13.30
C GLY A 381 11.26 -2.63 14.55
N LEU A 382 11.67 -1.36 14.54
CA LEU A 382 12.41 -0.72 15.64
C LEU A 382 11.62 -0.70 16.94
N SER A 383 10.36 -0.24 16.91
CA SER A 383 9.54 -0.15 18.12
C SER A 383 9.13 -1.52 18.63
N TYR A 384 8.82 -2.47 17.73
CA TYR A 384 8.51 -3.83 18.14
C TYR A 384 9.72 -4.53 18.77
N GLN A 385 10.92 -4.35 18.23
CA GLN A 385 12.14 -4.92 18.80
C GLN A 385 12.50 -4.29 20.15
N ALA A 386 12.28 -2.98 20.32
CA ALA A 386 12.64 -2.25 21.53
C ALA A 386 11.67 -2.46 22.70
N GLY A 387 10.36 -2.67 22.44
CA GLY A 387 9.34 -2.76 23.50
C GLY A 387 8.11 -3.57 23.11
N GLY A 388 8.24 -4.48 22.16
CA GLY A 388 7.18 -5.38 21.74
C GLY A 388 5.95 -4.67 21.16
N LEU A 389 4.82 -5.38 21.24
CA LEU A 389 3.54 -4.87 20.74
C LEU A 389 3.08 -3.56 21.40
N PRO A 390 3.22 -3.37 22.74
CA PRO A 390 2.81 -2.12 23.38
C PRO A 390 3.50 -0.89 22.80
N LEU A 391 4.83 -0.92 22.65
CA LEU A 391 5.60 0.21 22.11
C LEU A 391 5.30 0.42 20.61
N CYS A 392 5.09 -0.65 19.86
CA CYS A 392 4.71 -0.58 18.45
C CYS A 392 3.37 0.17 18.27
N LEU A 393 2.36 -0.19 19.05
CA LEU A 393 1.05 0.47 19.02
C LEU A 393 1.09 1.92 19.57
N ALA A 394 1.89 2.18 20.61
CA ALA A 394 2.11 3.53 21.12
C ALA A 394 2.78 4.44 20.05
N THR A 395 3.75 3.90 19.32
CA THR A 395 4.40 4.59 18.19
C THR A 395 3.40 4.90 17.08
N ALA A 396 2.50 3.97 16.77
CA ALA A 396 1.39 4.21 15.83
C ALA A 396 0.47 5.34 16.32
N GLY A 397 0.18 5.39 17.64
CA GLY A 397 -0.56 6.47 18.27
C GLY A 397 0.13 7.83 18.17
N ALA A 398 1.44 7.87 18.38
CA ALA A 398 2.25 9.09 18.23
C ALA A 398 2.21 9.60 16.78
N MET A 399 2.33 8.73 15.80
CA MET A 399 2.19 9.08 14.38
C MET A 399 0.77 9.57 14.05
N ALA A 400 -0.28 8.95 14.61
CA ALA A 400 -1.65 9.41 14.44
C ALA A 400 -1.86 10.80 15.07
N CYS A 401 -1.26 11.06 16.23
CA CYS A 401 -1.26 12.37 16.87
C CYS A 401 -0.57 13.44 16.01
N ALA A 402 0.60 13.11 15.44
CA ALA A 402 1.31 13.99 14.50
C ALA A 402 0.45 14.30 13.25
N ALA A 403 -0.25 13.28 12.69
CA ALA A 403 -1.18 13.49 11.58
C ALA A 403 -2.32 14.47 11.97
N PHE A 404 -2.88 14.31 13.16
CA PHE A 404 -3.91 15.21 13.68
C PHE A 404 -3.42 16.64 13.87
N VAL A 405 -2.23 16.84 14.45
CA VAL A 405 -1.61 18.17 14.63
C VAL A 405 -1.38 18.85 13.28
N MET A 406 -0.89 18.11 12.28
CA MET A 406 -0.72 18.65 10.92
C MET A 406 -2.07 19.01 10.29
N ALA A 407 -3.09 18.17 10.44
CA ALA A 407 -4.44 18.43 9.92
C ALA A 407 -5.08 19.68 10.57
N ARG A 408 -4.92 19.87 11.89
CA ARG A 408 -5.37 21.09 12.60
C ARG A 408 -4.73 22.38 12.07
N GLY A 409 -3.62 22.30 11.45
CA GLY A 409 -2.98 23.46 10.84
C GLY A 409 -3.44 23.79 9.42
N LEU A 410 -4.40 23.04 8.83
CA LEU A 410 -4.96 23.36 7.52
C LEU A 410 -5.82 24.65 7.63
N PRO A 411 -5.75 25.57 6.65
CA PRO A 411 -6.57 26.79 6.65
C PRO A 411 -8.05 26.48 6.40
N GLY A 412 -8.93 27.37 6.84
CA GLY A 412 -10.38 27.20 6.69
C GLY A 412 -11.09 26.63 7.92
N GLN A 413 -10.39 26.52 9.08
CA GLN A 413 -10.99 26.04 10.34
C GLN A 413 -11.61 27.13 11.22
N ARG A 414 -11.33 28.41 10.95
CA ARG A 414 -11.97 29.52 11.67
C ARG A 414 -13.33 29.79 11.05
N PRO A 415 -14.38 29.96 11.89
CA PRO A 415 -15.71 30.34 11.44
C PRO A 415 -15.70 31.70 10.73
#